data_c1ad1df245ce99097d986650b9dbc9b9
#
_entry.id   c1ad1df245ce99097d986650b9dbc9b9
#
_cell.length_a   1.000
_cell.length_b   1.000
_cell.length_c   1.000
_cell.angle_alpha   90.00
_cell.angle_beta   90.00
_cell.angle_gamma   90.00
#
_symmetry.space_group_name_H-M   'P 1'
#
loop_
_entity.id
_entity.type
_entity.pdbx_description
1 polymer ?
#
loop_
_entity_poly.entity_id
_entity_poly.type
_entity_poly.pdbx_seq_one_letter_code
_entity_poly.pdbx_strand_id
1 'polypeptide(L)'
;MRILIVHLLLLSALSVPACAASFDNQTPDDDNQIPNEKMLTALEQLAAHAPAKGQSCLLYALLVNEMMDYSAHQYAIGNVGESTGMLKRSQGFTHKIRVLIAKTNKLELKNAQILLRRSAFRLTELLHASSYEDRPLVEETLAQLNQVQNQAMMHLFRK
;
A
#
# COMPACT_ATOMS: atom_id res chain seq x y z
N MET A 1 -77.73 18.64 21.23
CA MET A 1 -77.63 18.74 19.75
C MET A 1 -76.20 18.44 19.35
N ARG A 2 -75.93 17.21 19.12
CA ARG A 2 -75.77 16.51 17.83
C ARG A 2 -74.91 17.28 16.83
N ILE A 3 -73.65 16.95 16.77
CA ILE A 3 -72.89 16.98 15.51
C ILE A 3 -71.89 15.81 15.56
N LEU A 4 -72.22 14.82 14.72
CA LEU A 4 -71.32 13.75 14.31
C LEU A 4 -70.21 14.32 13.42
N ILE A 5 -68.99 14.22 13.83
CA ILE A 5 -67.86 14.46 12.95
C ILE A 5 -67.26 13.14 12.57
N VAL A 6 -67.49 12.79 11.34
CA VAL A 6 -66.93 11.65 10.64
C VAL A 6 -65.42 11.87 10.48
N HIS A 7 -64.63 11.11 11.21
CA HIS A 7 -63.18 11.06 10.96
C HIS A 7 -62.90 10.14 9.79
N LEU A 8 -62.69 10.77 8.64
CA LEU A 8 -62.16 10.10 7.48
C LEU A 8 -60.63 9.91 7.67
N LEU A 9 -60.28 8.69 8.09
CA LEU A 9 -58.90 8.24 8.15
C LEU A 9 -58.37 8.05 6.74
N LEU A 10 -57.59 9.02 6.26
CA LEU A 10 -56.74 8.84 5.11
C LEU A 10 -55.49 8.04 5.54
N LEU A 11 -55.54 6.73 5.29
CA LEU A 11 -54.33 5.92 5.30
C LEU A 11 -53.52 6.25 4.05
N SER A 12 -52.55 7.18 4.18
CA SER A 12 -51.47 7.33 3.21
C SER A 12 -50.49 6.21 3.44
N ALA A 13 -50.55 5.19 2.61
CA ALA A 13 -49.54 4.14 2.52
C ALA A 13 -48.24 4.78 2.03
N LEU A 14 -47.31 5.03 2.94
CA LEU A 14 -45.92 5.31 2.66
C LEU A 14 -45.27 4.00 2.17
N SER A 15 -45.33 3.78 0.86
CA SER A 15 -44.48 2.80 0.20
C SER A 15 -43.03 3.27 0.28
N VAL A 16 -42.29 2.81 1.29
CA VAL A 16 -40.84 2.91 1.35
C VAL A 16 -40.29 1.97 0.27
N PRO A 17 -39.58 2.47 -0.77
CA PRO A 17 -38.85 1.57 -1.63
C PRO A 17 -37.78 0.91 -0.76
N ALA A 18 -37.92 -0.39 -0.55
CA ALA A 18 -36.84 -1.22 -0.07
C ALA A 18 -35.72 -1.16 -1.11
N CYS A 19 -34.76 -0.25 -0.94
CA CYS A 19 -33.46 -0.42 -1.52
C CYS A 19 -32.91 -1.70 -0.91
N ALA A 20 -33.11 -2.81 -1.62
CA ALA A 20 -32.29 -3.99 -1.47
C ALA A 20 -30.87 -3.55 -1.84
N ALA A 21 -30.13 -3.05 -0.86
CA ALA A 21 -28.69 -3.05 -0.92
C ALA A 21 -28.33 -4.54 -1.05
N SER A 22 -28.04 -4.95 -2.27
CA SER A 22 -27.28 -6.16 -2.50
C SER A 22 -25.98 -5.97 -1.71
N PHE A 23 -25.94 -6.54 -0.50
CA PHE A 23 -24.68 -6.87 0.12
C PHE A 23 -24.10 -7.97 -0.79
N ASP A 24 -23.41 -7.53 -1.84
CA ASP A 24 -22.42 -8.37 -2.46
C ASP A 24 -21.53 -8.83 -1.31
N ASN A 25 -21.62 -10.13 -1.03
CA ASN A 25 -20.64 -10.83 -0.23
C ASN A 25 -19.31 -10.72 -1.01
N GLN A 26 -18.65 -9.55 -0.91
CA GLN A 26 -17.23 -9.45 -1.17
C GLN A 26 -16.57 -10.27 -0.07
N THR A 27 -16.28 -11.51 -0.44
CA THR A 27 -15.32 -12.35 0.27
C THR A 27 -14.06 -11.52 0.51
N PRO A 28 -13.46 -11.59 1.70
CA PRO A 28 -12.21 -10.89 1.99
C PRO A 28 -11.04 -11.64 1.32
N ASP A 29 -11.02 -11.66 -0.01
CA ASP A 29 -9.85 -12.02 -0.82
C ASP A 29 -9.05 -10.77 -1.22
N ASP A 30 -9.20 -9.68 -0.44
CA ASP A 30 -8.63 -8.37 -0.76
C ASP A 30 -7.11 -8.28 -0.50
N ASP A 31 -6.51 -9.35 0.05
CA ASP A 31 -5.04 -9.39 0.28
C ASP A 31 -4.22 -9.60 -1.00
N ASN A 32 -4.87 -9.78 -2.16
CA ASN A 32 -4.17 -10.08 -3.41
C ASN A 32 -4.50 -9.08 -4.53
N GLN A 33 -5.03 -7.91 -4.21
CA GLN A 33 -5.28 -6.88 -5.21
C GLN A 33 -3.94 -6.27 -5.64
N ILE A 34 -3.54 -6.59 -6.87
CA ILE A 34 -2.31 -6.05 -7.46
C ILE A 34 -2.45 -4.53 -7.51
N PRO A 35 -1.50 -3.76 -6.94
CA PRO A 35 -1.54 -2.33 -6.96
C PRO A 35 -1.68 -1.83 -8.39
N ASN A 36 -2.45 -0.77 -8.60
CA ASN A 36 -2.50 -0.09 -9.88
C ASN A 36 -1.77 1.27 -9.80
N GLU A 37 -1.39 1.80 -10.95
CA GLU A 37 -0.64 3.07 -11.02
C GLU A 37 -1.37 4.23 -10.35
N LYS A 38 -2.71 4.28 -10.40
CA LYS A 38 -3.50 5.32 -9.72
C LYS A 38 -3.36 5.24 -8.21
N MET A 39 -3.38 4.02 -7.66
CA MET A 39 -3.19 3.81 -6.23
C MET A 39 -1.78 4.22 -5.80
N LEU A 40 -0.75 3.85 -6.56
CA LEU A 40 0.63 4.25 -6.30
C LEU A 40 0.78 5.78 -6.33
N THR A 41 0.21 6.45 -7.32
CA THR A 41 0.22 7.91 -7.42
C THR A 41 -0.47 8.57 -6.23
N ALA A 42 -1.61 8.04 -5.77
CA ALA A 42 -2.31 8.54 -4.59
C ALA A 42 -1.47 8.35 -3.31
N LEU A 43 -0.81 7.21 -3.15
CA LEU A 43 0.11 6.96 -2.03
C LEU A 43 1.32 7.89 -2.06
N GLU A 44 1.89 8.17 -3.23
CA GLU A 44 2.99 9.14 -3.38
C GLU A 44 2.56 10.55 -2.97
N GLN A 45 1.38 10.99 -3.41
CA GLN A 45 0.83 12.28 -3.00
C GLN A 45 0.61 12.34 -1.49
N LEU A 46 0.05 11.29 -0.89
CA LEU A 46 -0.12 11.19 0.55
C LEU A 46 1.23 11.26 1.28
N ALA A 47 2.23 10.55 0.77
CA ALA A 47 3.58 10.54 1.31
C ALA A 47 4.29 11.90 1.18
N ALA A 48 4.03 12.64 0.11
CA ALA A 48 4.57 13.99 -0.10
C ALA A 48 3.99 15.02 0.88
N HIS A 49 2.74 14.85 1.30
CA HIS A 49 2.04 15.75 2.23
C HIS A 49 2.09 15.26 3.70
N ALA A 50 2.66 14.09 3.94
CA ALA A 50 2.77 13.55 5.30
C ALA A 50 3.63 14.46 6.18
N PRO A 51 3.17 14.84 7.37
CA PRO A 51 3.97 15.62 8.32
C PRO A 51 5.24 14.83 8.64
N ALA A 52 6.39 15.52 8.68
CA ALA A 52 7.71 14.95 8.92
C ALA A 52 7.90 14.24 10.29
N LYS A 53 6.82 13.98 11.01
CA LYS A 53 6.79 13.38 12.35
C LYS A 53 6.24 11.97 12.29
N GLY A 54 7.14 11.01 12.35
CA GLY A 54 6.85 9.62 12.74
C GLY A 54 6.16 8.76 11.68
N GLN A 55 5.00 9.12 11.19
CA GLN A 55 4.22 8.29 10.25
C GLN A 55 4.80 8.18 8.83
N SER A 56 5.74 9.06 8.48
CA SER A 56 6.32 9.09 7.14
C SER A 56 7.14 7.83 6.81
N CYS A 57 7.82 7.24 7.80
CA CYS A 57 8.65 6.04 7.59
C CYS A 57 7.79 4.84 7.20
N LEU A 58 6.69 4.61 7.93
CA LEU A 58 5.75 3.53 7.62
C LEU A 58 5.08 3.73 6.26
N LEU A 59 4.69 4.97 5.94
CA LEU A 59 4.04 5.30 4.68
C LEU A 59 4.99 5.08 3.49
N TYR A 60 6.27 5.48 3.61
CA TYR A 60 7.25 5.19 2.58
C TYR A 60 7.54 3.68 2.47
N ALA A 61 7.54 2.94 3.57
CA ALA A 61 7.71 1.50 3.53
C ALA A 61 6.52 0.80 2.85
N LEU A 62 5.29 1.27 3.10
CA LEU A 62 4.10 0.81 2.39
C LEU A 62 4.22 1.10 0.90
N LEU A 63 4.57 2.32 0.52
CA LEU A 63 4.73 2.72 -0.87
C LEU A 63 5.78 1.85 -1.59
N VAL A 64 6.93 1.60 -0.95
CA VAL A 64 7.97 0.70 -1.49
C VAL A 64 7.42 -0.72 -1.66
N ASN A 65 6.66 -1.23 -0.68
CA ASN A 65 6.05 -2.57 -0.80
C ASN A 65 5.12 -2.66 -2.01
N GLU A 66 4.21 -1.70 -2.17
CA GLU A 66 3.26 -1.67 -3.28
C GLU A 66 3.98 -1.50 -4.64
N MET A 67 5.06 -0.71 -4.68
CA MET A 67 5.90 -0.57 -5.88
C MET A 67 6.58 -1.89 -6.26
N MET A 68 7.00 -2.71 -5.29
CA MET A 68 7.61 -4.01 -5.57
C MET A 68 6.57 -5.00 -6.11
N ASP A 69 5.38 -5.04 -5.52
CA ASP A 69 4.30 -5.91 -6.01
C ASP A 69 3.88 -5.50 -7.43
N TYR A 70 3.73 -4.21 -7.70
CA TYR A 70 3.44 -3.70 -9.03
C TYR A 70 4.56 -4.03 -10.04
N SER A 71 5.83 -3.78 -9.67
CA SER A 71 6.98 -4.05 -10.54
C SER A 71 7.07 -5.52 -10.90
N ALA A 72 6.91 -6.42 -9.94
CA ALA A 72 6.93 -7.87 -10.18
C ALA A 72 5.80 -8.29 -11.14
N HIS A 73 4.61 -7.74 -10.96
CA HIS A 73 3.48 -7.99 -11.86
C HIS A 73 3.75 -7.48 -13.28
N GLN A 74 4.23 -6.23 -13.44
CA GLN A 74 4.54 -5.66 -14.76
C GLN A 74 5.62 -6.47 -15.47
N TYR A 75 6.63 -6.96 -14.74
CA TYR A 75 7.65 -7.83 -15.28
C TYR A 75 7.06 -9.15 -15.79
N ALA A 76 6.20 -9.78 -14.99
CA ALA A 76 5.56 -11.06 -15.33
C ALA A 76 4.69 -11.00 -16.60
N ILE A 77 4.04 -9.85 -16.85
CA ILE A 77 3.23 -9.64 -18.07
C ILE A 77 4.02 -9.06 -19.24
N GLY A 78 5.36 -8.95 -19.12
CA GLY A 78 6.24 -8.50 -20.19
C GLY A 78 6.42 -6.98 -20.31
N ASN A 79 5.86 -6.18 -19.41
CA ASN A 79 6.03 -4.72 -19.37
C ASN A 79 7.33 -4.32 -18.64
N VAL A 80 8.47 -4.79 -19.14
CA VAL A 80 9.78 -4.64 -18.50
C VAL A 80 10.16 -3.17 -18.26
N GLY A 81 9.85 -2.28 -19.20
CA GLY A 81 10.12 -0.84 -19.05
C GLY A 81 9.39 -0.22 -17.86
N GLU A 82 8.12 -0.58 -17.66
CA GLU A 82 7.31 -0.11 -16.52
C GLU A 82 7.84 -0.69 -15.20
N SER A 83 8.16 -1.98 -15.18
CA SER A 83 8.76 -2.66 -14.04
C SER A 83 10.06 -1.97 -13.60
N THR A 84 10.99 -1.77 -14.52
CA THR A 84 12.31 -1.16 -14.24
C THR A 84 12.18 0.32 -13.85
N GLY A 85 11.24 1.05 -14.45
CA GLY A 85 10.89 2.42 -14.05
C GLY A 85 10.41 2.50 -12.60
N MET A 86 9.57 1.54 -12.19
CA MET A 86 9.06 1.47 -10.82
C MET A 86 10.15 1.12 -9.81
N LEU A 87 11.07 0.19 -10.15
CA LEU A 87 12.23 -0.12 -9.31
C LEU A 87 13.09 1.13 -9.04
N LYS A 88 13.42 1.90 -10.08
CA LYS A 88 14.18 3.14 -9.93
C LYS A 88 13.48 4.16 -9.04
N ARG A 89 12.15 4.33 -9.19
CA ARG A 89 11.37 5.21 -8.32
C ARG A 89 11.42 4.76 -6.86
N SER A 90 11.30 3.47 -6.59
CA SER A 90 11.33 2.90 -5.24
C SER A 90 12.64 3.11 -4.51
N GLN A 91 13.78 3.16 -5.22
CA GLN A 91 15.10 3.46 -4.64
C GLN A 91 15.11 4.84 -3.95
N GLY A 92 14.42 5.84 -4.55
CA GLY A 92 14.28 7.17 -3.95
C GLY A 92 13.53 7.14 -2.62
N PHE A 93 12.45 6.35 -2.51
CA PHE A 93 11.69 6.19 -1.26
C PHE A 93 12.46 5.36 -0.23
N THR A 94 13.17 4.33 -0.66
CA THR A 94 14.08 3.55 0.21
C THR A 94 15.15 4.45 0.84
N HIS A 95 15.70 5.40 0.09
CA HIS A 95 16.62 6.39 0.63
C HIS A 95 15.95 7.30 1.69
N LYS A 96 14.70 7.76 1.45
CA LYS A 96 13.95 8.57 2.42
C LYS A 96 13.72 7.79 3.72
N ILE A 97 13.36 6.49 3.66
CA ILE A 97 13.21 5.63 4.83
C ILE A 97 14.50 5.62 5.63
N ARG A 98 15.66 5.41 4.98
CA ARG A 98 16.98 5.38 5.64
C ARG A 98 17.24 6.63 6.47
N VAL A 99 16.89 7.80 5.95
CA VAL A 99 17.08 9.09 6.65
C VAL A 99 16.15 9.22 7.85
N LEU A 100 14.96 8.60 7.80
CA LEU A 100 13.94 8.71 8.84
C LEU A 100 14.11 7.73 9.99
N ILE A 101 14.84 6.62 9.82
CA ILE A 101 14.97 5.56 10.85
C ILE A 101 15.28 6.11 12.23
N ALA A 102 16.26 7.01 12.34
CA ALA A 102 16.69 7.57 13.62
C ALA A 102 15.64 8.46 14.31
N LYS A 103 14.65 8.94 13.56
CA LYS A 103 13.59 9.85 14.04
C LYS A 103 12.25 9.14 14.23
N THR A 104 12.16 7.87 13.85
CA THR A 104 10.93 7.07 13.87
C THR A 104 10.80 6.35 15.20
N ASN A 105 9.59 6.33 15.77
CA ASN A 105 9.33 5.58 16.99
C ASN A 105 9.45 4.06 16.75
N LYS A 106 9.71 3.29 17.83
CA LYS A 106 9.98 1.85 17.72
C LYS A 106 8.81 1.04 17.14
N LEU A 107 7.56 1.41 17.45
CA LEU A 107 6.39 0.69 16.97
C LEU A 107 6.23 0.86 15.45
N GLU A 108 6.31 2.08 14.99
CA GLU A 108 6.22 2.40 13.56
C GLU A 108 7.38 1.78 12.77
N LEU A 109 8.60 1.88 13.31
CA LEU A 109 9.77 1.26 12.68
C LEU A 109 9.65 -0.26 12.59
N LYS A 110 9.06 -0.92 13.60
CA LYS A 110 8.76 -2.36 13.58
C LYS A 110 7.79 -2.70 12.44
N ASN A 111 6.72 -1.91 12.29
CA ASN A 111 5.74 -2.13 11.22
C ASN A 111 6.36 -1.86 9.83
N ALA A 112 7.14 -0.78 9.69
CA ALA A 112 7.87 -0.50 8.46
C ALA A 112 8.84 -1.65 8.10
N GLN A 113 9.54 -2.22 9.08
CA GLN A 113 10.46 -3.33 8.86
C GLN A 113 9.76 -4.58 8.33
N ILE A 114 8.53 -4.87 8.75
CA ILE A 114 7.74 -6.00 8.21
C ILE A 114 7.49 -5.80 6.71
N LEU A 115 7.09 -4.59 6.30
CA LEU A 115 6.86 -4.26 4.89
C LEU A 115 8.16 -4.34 4.07
N LEU A 116 9.25 -3.77 4.57
CA LEU A 116 10.55 -3.82 3.90
C LEU A 116 11.04 -5.27 3.70
N ARG A 117 10.80 -6.15 4.68
CA ARG A 117 11.13 -7.57 4.56
C ARG A 117 10.29 -8.25 3.47
N ARG A 118 9.00 -7.93 3.39
CA ARG A 118 8.11 -8.43 2.33
C ARG A 118 8.59 -7.95 0.95
N SER A 119 8.95 -6.68 0.85
CA SER A 119 9.51 -6.11 -0.38
C SER A 119 10.81 -6.80 -0.82
N ALA A 120 11.72 -7.10 0.12
CA ALA A 120 12.95 -7.81 -0.19
C ALA A 120 12.69 -9.24 -0.68
N PHE A 121 11.71 -9.91 -0.12
CA PHE A 121 11.28 -11.23 -0.59
C PHE A 121 10.78 -11.16 -2.04
N ARG A 122 9.90 -10.20 -2.36
CA ARG A 122 9.40 -9.99 -3.73
C ARG A 122 10.52 -9.67 -4.71
N LEU A 123 11.50 -8.84 -4.32
CA LEU A 123 12.67 -8.56 -5.16
C LEU A 123 13.54 -9.79 -5.39
N THR A 124 13.65 -10.68 -4.40
CA THR A 124 14.37 -11.94 -4.58
C THR A 124 13.67 -12.84 -5.61
N GLU A 125 12.34 -12.92 -5.57
CA GLU A 125 11.56 -13.63 -6.59
C GLU A 125 11.75 -13.00 -7.98
N LEU A 126 11.66 -11.67 -8.07
CA LEU A 126 11.89 -10.95 -9.32
C LEU A 126 13.30 -11.15 -9.85
N LEU A 127 14.31 -11.20 -8.99
CA LEU A 127 15.70 -11.45 -9.37
C LEU A 127 15.86 -12.80 -10.05
N HIS A 128 15.18 -13.85 -9.56
CA HIS A 128 15.19 -15.16 -10.18
C HIS A 128 14.50 -15.19 -11.55
N ALA A 129 13.49 -14.35 -11.74
CA ALA A 129 12.76 -14.24 -12.99
C ALA A 129 13.40 -13.26 -14.00
N SER A 130 14.33 -12.41 -13.54
CA SER A 130 14.92 -11.33 -14.34
C SER A 130 15.86 -11.84 -15.42
N SER A 131 15.82 -11.16 -16.57
CA SER A 131 16.80 -11.33 -17.66
C SER A 131 18.21 -10.92 -17.18
N TYR A 132 19.21 -11.32 -17.94
CA TYR A 132 20.59 -10.92 -17.67
C TYR A 132 20.78 -9.39 -17.69
N GLU A 133 20.04 -8.71 -18.56
CA GLU A 133 20.13 -7.24 -18.73
C GLU A 133 19.49 -6.48 -17.57
N ASP A 134 18.38 -6.99 -17.01
CA ASP A 134 17.62 -6.32 -15.95
C ASP A 134 18.14 -6.65 -14.55
N ARG A 135 18.81 -7.78 -14.41
CA ARG A 135 19.32 -8.31 -13.14
C ARG A 135 20.13 -7.28 -12.32
N PRO A 136 21.07 -6.49 -12.89
CA PRO A 136 21.85 -5.54 -12.11
C PRO A 136 20.99 -4.51 -11.37
N LEU A 137 19.90 -4.02 -11.98
CA LEU A 137 18.98 -3.08 -11.35
C LEU A 137 18.23 -3.71 -10.19
N VAL A 138 17.76 -4.96 -10.36
CA VAL A 138 17.06 -5.69 -9.29
C VAL A 138 18.00 -5.97 -8.12
N GLU A 139 19.24 -6.40 -8.39
CA GLU A 139 20.28 -6.64 -7.38
C GLU A 139 20.62 -5.37 -6.61
N GLU A 140 20.79 -4.24 -7.28
CA GLU A 140 21.05 -2.96 -6.65
C GLU A 140 19.90 -2.54 -5.74
N THR A 141 18.65 -2.66 -6.23
CA THR A 141 17.46 -2.30 -5.45
C THR A 141 17.33 -3.19 -4.21
N LEU A 142 17.56 -4.49 -4.35
CA LEU A 142 17.57 -5.44 -3.24
C LEU A 142 18.66 -5.14 -2.22
N ALA A 143 19.87 -4.81 -2.67
CA ALA A 143 20.98 -4.44 -1.80
C ALA A 143 20.67 -3.19 -0.98
N GLN A 144 20.09 -2.15 -1.59
CA GLN A 144 19.66 -0.93 -0.90
C GLN A 144 18.59 -1.24 0.16
N LEU A 145 17.61 -2.08 -0.19
CA LEU A 145 16.52 -2.46 0.72
C LEU A 145 17.06 -3.25 1.92
N ASN A 146 17.94 -4.22 1.69
CA ASN A 146 18.60 -4.99 2.74
C ASN A 146 19.44 -4.11 3.68
N GLN A 147 20.12 -3.09 3.14
CA GLN A 147 20.86 -2.11 3.95
C GLN A 147 19.93 -1.35 4.91
N VAL A 148 18.77 -0.88 4.40
CA VAL A 148 17.78 -0.17 5.22
C VAL A 148 17.17 -1.09 6.27
N GLN A 149 16.86 -2.34 5.94
CA GLN A 149 16.41 -3.34 6.91
C GLN A 149 17.40 -3.54 8.05
N ASN A 150 18.68 -3.73 7.71
CA ASN A 150 19.73 -3.93 8.71
C ASN A 150 19.86 -2.69 9.63
N GLN A 151 19.77 -1.48 9.09
CA GLN A 151 19.79 -0.26 9.90
C GLN A 151 18.56 -0.16 10.82
N ALA A 152 17.37 -0.48 10.32
CA ALA A 152 16.16 -0.50 11.12
C ALA A 152 16.25 -1.52 12.26
N MET A 153 16.77 -2.73 11.99
CA MET A 153 17.00 -3.76 13.00
C MET A 153 17.98 -3.28 14.08
N MET A 154 19.12 -2.72 13.67
CA MET A 154 20.10 -2.18 14.64
C MET A 154 19.49 -1.09 15.51
N HIS A 155 18.64 -0.23 14.95
CA HIS A 155 17.97 0.83 15.70
C HIS A 155 16.92 0.31 16.68
N LEU A 156 16.17 -0.73 16.31
CA LEU A 156 15.15 -1.36 17.16
C LEU A 156 15.78 -2.04 18.40
N PHE A 157 16.96 -2.66 18.24
CA PHE A 157 17.64 -3.40 19.30
C PHE A 157 18.71 -2.60 20.06
N ARG A 158 18.94 -1.35 19.68
CA ARG A 158 19.81 -0.46 20.45
C ARG A 158 19.17 -0.19 21.82
N LYS A 159 19.86 -0.60 22.89
CA LYS A 159 19.51 -0.34 24.29
C LYS A 159 19.76 1.11 24.65
#